data_668557141f5a336e7e5da84744dcd436
#
_entry.id   668557141f5a336e7e5da84744dcd436
#
_cell.length_a   1.000
_cell.length_b   1.000
_cell.length_c   1.000
_cell.angle_alpha   90.00
_cell.angle_beta   90.00
_cell.angle_gamma   90.00
#
_symmetry.space_group_name_H-M   'P 1'
#
loop_
_entity.id
_entity.type
_entity.pdbx_description
1 polymer ?
#
loop_
_entity_poly.entity_id
_entity_poly.type
_entity_poly.pdbx_seq_one_letter_code
_entity_poly.pdbx_strand_id
1 'polypeptide(L)'
;MTKVIKGGTVVTADRTWVADVLIEGGVIKQIGTDLKGDEYIDAAGAYVIPGGIDPHTHLEMPFMGTTAAETFESGTWAAACGGTTMIVDFCLPGADGSIKNAINEWHRKSAPQICSDVGYHMAITGWNENVFNEMKDAVDMGVNSFKHFMAYKGALMIEDDEMFASFKRCAELGALPMVHAENGDLVAELQQKYFDEGITGPEGHAYSRPPELEGEAANRAITIADTAGVPLYIVHVSCEQTHEAIRRARQKGMRVYGEPLIQFLTLDESEYFNKDWDHAARRVMSPPFRSKDHQDSLWAGLQAGSLQVVATDHAAFSTEQKRAGRDDFRIIPNGSNGLEERLAVLWTEGVETGRLTVNEFVAVTSTNVAKILNIYPRKGAIVEGADADIVVWDPKITKTISPANHHSVLDYNVFEGFEVRAQSRFTLSRGEVIWAWGQNSQPNPGRGRFVPRPAFPSANVALSKWKELNAPKMIKRDPLNIPAGI
;
A
#
# COMPACT_ATOMS: atom_id res chain seq x y z
N MET A 1 -14.10 0.27 31.76
CA MET A 1 -14.41 -1.13 31.43
C MET A 1 -13.17 -1.72 30.80
N THR A 2 -12.69 -2.82 31.34
CA THR A 2 -11.49 -3.53 30.91
C THR A 2 -11.90 -4.79 30.13
N LYS A 3 -11.10 -5.15 29.12
CA LYS A 3 -11.32 -6.35 28.29
C LYS A 3 -10.05 -7.17 28.23
N VAL A 4 -10.17 -8.49 28.34
CA VAL A 4 -9.03 -9.42 28.25
C VAL A 4 -9.20 -10.33 27.04
N ILE A 5 -8.24 -10.34 26.13
CA ILE A 5 -8.09 -11.37 25.12
C ILE A 5 -7.32 -12.51 25.80
N LYS A 6 -7.94 -13.70 25.92
CA LYS A 6 -7.46 -14.76 26.81
C LYS A 6 -7.01 -16.01 26.06
N GLY A 7 -5.84 -16.55 26.47
CA GLY A 7 -5.39 -17.89 26.10
C GLY A 7 -4.91 -18.03 24.66
N GLY A 8 -4.64 -16.93 23.97
CA GLY A 8 -4.14 -16.94 22.59
C GLY A 8 -2.62 -17.00 22.50
N THR A 9 -2.11 -17.30 21.31
CA THR A 9 -0.70 -17.21 20.99
C THR A 9 -0.43 -15.82 20.41
N VAL A 10 0.19 -14.95 21.21
CA VAL A 10 0.58 -13.59 20.76
C VAL A 10 1.73 -13.70 19.77
N VAL A 11 1.59 -13.04 18.62
CA VAL A 11 2.61 -12.99 17.56
C VAL A 11 2.92 -11.55 17.21
N THR A 12 4.19 -11.20 17.27
CA THR A 12 4.75 -9.95 16.77
C THR A 12 5.72 -10.25 15.61
N ALA A 13 6.27 -9.22 14.99
CA ALA A 13 7.25 -9.41 13.92
C ALA A 13 8.54 -10.14 14.35
N ASP A 14 8.81 -10.23 15.64
CA ASP A 14 10.08 -10.72 16.19
C ASP A 14 9.94 -11.88 17.19
N ARG A 15 8.74 -12.19 17.68
CA ARG A 15 8.55 -13.31 18.64
C ARG A 15 7.11 -13.82 18.71
N THR A 16 6.97 -15.02 19.26
CA THR A 16 5.71 -15.73 19.46
C THR A 16 5.69 -16.36 20.85
N TRP A 17 4.61 -16.11 21.63
CA TRP A 17 4.45 -16.68 22.99
C TRP A 17 2.97 -16.72 23.40
N VAL A 18 2.61 -17.58 24.34
CA VAL A 18 1.25 -17.63 24.90
C VAL A 18 1.10 -16.55 25.98
N ALA A 19 0.08 -15.71 25.86
CA ALA A 19 -0.25 -14.68 26.86
C ALA A 19 -1.70 -14.20 26.72
N ASP A 20 -2.19 -13.57 27.78
CA ASP A 20 -3.39 -12.77 27.79
C ASP A 20 -3.03 -11.31 27.47
N VAL A 21 -3.95 -10.56 26.85
CA VAL A 21 -3.79 -9.12 26.56
C VAL A 21 -4.92 -8.36 27.21
N LEU A 22 -4.58 -7.52 28.20
CA LEU A 22 -5.52 -6.62 28.87
C LEU A 22 -5.63 -5.30 28.14
N ILE A 23 -6.84 -4.90 27.84
CA ILE A 23 -7.19 -3.66 27.14
C ILE A 23 -7.98 -2.74 28.09
N GLU A 24 -7.57 -1.48 28.16
CA GLU A 24 -8.27 -0.43 28.92
C GLU A 24 -8.19 0.90 28.16
N GLY A 25 -9.32 1.60 28.02
CA GLY A 25 -9.35 2.91 27.36
C GLY A 25 -8.91 2.92 25.90
N GLY A 26 -9.05 1.79 25.21
CA GLY A 26 -8.67 1.66 23.79
C GLY A 26 -7.20 1.34 23.53
N VAL A 27 -6.39 1.16 24.58
CA VAL A 27 -4.97 0.83 24.49
C VAL A 27 -4.67 -0.51 25.17
N ILE A 28 -3.56 -1.14 24.76
CA ILE A 28 -3.03 -2.33 25.44
C ILE A 28 -2.44 -1.89 26.77
N LYS A 29 -3.02 -2.35 27.85
CA LYS A 29 -2.63 -1.96 29.21
C LYS A 29 -1.57 -2.87 29.80
N GLN A 30 -1.68 -4.18 29.55
CA GLN A 30 -0.79 -5.19 30.09
C GLN A 30 -0.80 -6.46 29.21
N ILE A 31 0.34 -7.13 29.13
CA ILE A 31 0.48 -8.43 28.51
C ILE A 31 1.06 -9.38 29.56
N GLY A 32 0.42 -10.53 29.81
CA GLY A 32 0.84 -11.44 30.87
C GLY A 32 0.01 -12.72 30.91
N THR A 33 0.01 -13.40 32.04
CA THR A 33 -0.77 -14.61 32.29
C THR A 33 -1.80 -14.35 33.35
N ASP A 34 -2.95 -15.06 33.26
CA ASP A 34 -4.03 -15.00 34.25
C ASP A 34 -4.59 -13.59 34.54
N LEU A 35 -4.56 -12.72 33.50
CA LEU A 35 -5.09 -11.37 33.60
C LEU A 35 -6.61 -11.39 33.85
N LYS A 36 -7.10 -10.39 34.61
CA LYS A 36 -8.51 -10.22 34.96
C LYS A 36 -9.05 -8.94 34.33
N GLY A 37 -10.30 -8.98 33.90
CA GLY A 37 -11.02 -7.85 33.34
C GLY A 37 -12.53 -8.01 33.50
N ASP A 38 -13.27 -7.00 33.05
CA ASP A 38 -14.73 -7.00 33.08
C ASP A 38 -15.33 -7.87 31.99
N GLU A 39 -14.68 -7.94 30.83
CA GLU A 39 -15.08 -8.74 29.66
C GLU A 39 -13.93 -9.63 29.19
N TYR A 40 -14.27 -10.75 28.57
CA TYR A 40 -13.30 -11.71 28.03
C TYR A 40 -13.59 -12.06 26.59
N ILE A 41 -12.52 -12.07 25.75
CA ILE A 41 -12.53 -12.60 24.38
C ILE A 41 -11.68 -13.88 24.38
N ASP A 42 -12.30 -15.00 24.02
CA ASP A 42 -11.61 -16.27 23.92
C ASP A 42 -10.75 -16.33 22.63
N ALA A 43 -9.45 -16.44 22.85
CA ALA A 43 -8.46 -16.62 21.79
C ALA A 43 -7.77 -18.00 21.83
N ALA A 44 -8.31 -18.94 22.60
CA ALA A 44 -7.73 -20.27 22.70
C ALA A 44 -7.63 -20.94 21.31
N GLY A 45 -6.42 -21.41 21.00
CA GLY A 45 -6.09 -22.05 19.72
C GLY A 45 -6.00 -21.12 18.53
N ALA A 46 -6.07 -19.79 18.75
CA ALA A 46 -5.88 -18.77 17.74
C ALA A 46 -4.61 -17.95 18.01
N TYR A 47 -4.15 -17.25 16.99
CA TYR A 47 -3.12 -16.25 17.11
C TYR A 47 -3.71 -14.88 17.50
N VAL A 48 -2.98 -14.13 18.30
CA VAL A 48 -3.30 -12.73 18.64
C VAL A 48 -2.25 -11.88 17.98
N ILE A 49 -2.63 -11.20 16.91
CA ILE A 49 -1.73 -10.41 16.06
C ILE A 49 -2.12 -8.93 16.05
N PRO A 50 -1.21 -8.00 15.79
CA PRO A 50 -1.59 -6.61 15.57
C PRO A 50 -2.50 -6.52 14.33
N GLY A 51 -3.45 -5.59 14.36
CA GLY A 51 -4.33 -5.34 13.21
C GLY A 51 -3.54 -5.05 11.94
N GLY A 52 -4.02 -5.59 10.82
CA GLY A 52 -3.44 -5.33 9.52
C GLY A 52 -3.47 -3.83 9.19
N ILE A 53 -2.45 -3.36 8.49
CA ILE A 53 -2.40 -2.01 7.91
C ILE A 53 -2.23 -2.17 6.41
N ASP A 54 -3.18 -1.68 5.63
CA ASP A 54 -3.05 -1.64 4.17
C ASP A 54 -2.62 -0.24 3.73
N PRO A 55 -1.39 -0.06 3.23
CA PRO A 55 -0.91 1.26 2.84
C PRO A 55 -1.32 1.68 1.43
N HIS A 56 -2.20 0.94 0.73
CA HIS A 56 -2.49 1.22 -0.66
C HIS A 56 -3.94 0.95 -1.02
N THR A 57 -4.77 1.99 -0.91
CA THR A 57 -6.20 1.94 -1.27
C THR A 57 -6.65 3.20 -1.99
N HIS A 58 -7.74 3.08 -2.77
CA HIS A 58 -8.31 4.15 -3.59
C HIS A 58 -9.84 4.15 -3.46
N LEU A 59 -10.35 4.59 -2.31
CA LEU A 59 -11.79 4.63 -2.04
C LEU A 59 -12.40 5.94 -2.58
N GLU A 60 -13.56 5.84 -3.23
CA GLU A 60 -14.26 6.98 -3.85
C GLU A 60 -13.35 7.83 -4.76
N MET A 61 -12.32 7.20 -5.34
CA MET A 61 -11.35 7.90 -6.20
C MET A 61 -11.94 8.15 -7.59
N PRO A 62 -11.99 9.42 -8.06
CA PRO A 62 -12.29 9.70 -9.46
C PRO A 62 -11.10 9.27 -10.33
N PHE A 63 -11.35 8.39 -11.32
CA PHE A 63 -10.30 7.86 -12.17
C PHE A 63 -10.83 7.38 -13.52
N MET A 64 -10.13 7.68 -14.61
CA MET A 64 -10.47 7.26 -15.99
C MET A 64 -11.94 7.49 -16.37
N GLY A 65 -12.50 8.65 -16.02
CA GLY A 65 -13.88 9.04 -16.40
C GLY A 65 -14.98 8.44 -15.52
N THR A 66 -14.64 7.71 -14.47
CA THR A 66 -15.57 7.15 -13.49
C THR A 66 -15.09 7.38 -12.06
N THR A 67 -15.73 6.77 -11.07
CA THR A 67 -15.30 6.82 -9.66
C THR A 67 -15.25 5.39 -9.13
N ALA A 68 -14.22 5.06 -8.36
CA ALA A 68 -14.13 3.77 -7.67
C ALA A 68 -15.42 3.48 -6.90
N ALA A 69 -15.93 2.27 -7.03
CA ALA A 69 -17.25 1.89 -6.53
C ALA A 69 -17.31 1.78 -4.99
N GLU A 70 -16.17 1.41 -4.35
CA GLU A 70 -16.11 1.34 -2.89
C GLU A 70 -16.15 2.74 -2.27
N THR A 71 -17.06 2.91 -1.31
CA THR A 71 -17.08 4.08 -0.43
C THR A 71 -16.10 3.91 0.73
N PHE A 72 -15.84 4.98 1.48
CA PHE A 72 -15.07 4.87 2.72
C PHE A 72 -15.76 3.95 3.75
N GLU A 73 -17.08 3.90 3.78
CA GLU A 73 -17.82 2.97 4.63
C GLU A 73 -17.59 1.52 4.21
N SER A 74 -17.93 1.19 2.96
CA SER A 74 -17.85 -0.20 2.47
C SER A 74 -16.41 -0.73 2.45
N GLY A 75 -15.44 0.08 2.00
CA GLY A 75 -14.04 -0.34 1.94
C GLY A 75 -13.42 -0.53 3.34
N THR A 76 -13.65 0.39 4.28
CA THR A 76 -13.14 0.22 5.65
C THR A 76 -13.87 -0.87 6.43
N TRP A 77 -15.12 -1.17 6.07
CA TRP A 77 -15.84 -2.33 6.58
C TRP A 77 -15.25 -3.64 6.05
N ALA A 78 -15.07 -3.78 4.72
CA ALA A 78 -14.42 -4.94 4.11
C ALA A 78 -13.00 -5.17 4.70
N ALA A 79 -12.23 -4.10 4.89
CA ALA A 79 -10.94 -4.15 5.59
C ALA A 79 -11.05 -4.77 6.98
N ALA A 80 -12.02 -4.31 7.78
CA ALA A 80 -12.25 -4.83 9.13
C ALA A 80 -12.63 -6.32 9.13
N CYS A 81 -13.48 -6.75 8.20
CA CYS A 81 -13.86 -8.15 8.01
C CYS A 81 -12.65 -9.04 7.71
N GLY A 82 -11.70 -8.54 6.92
CA GLY A 82 -10.43 -9.22 6.60
C GLY A 82 -9.34 -9.12 7.67
N GLY A 83 -9.56 -8.41 8.79
CA GLY A 83 -8.55 -8.23 9.85
C GLY A 83 -7.64 -7.01 9.68
N THR A 84 -7.96 -6.11 8.75
CA THR A 84 -7.26 -4.84 8.57
C THR A 84 -7.93 -3.73 9.37
N THR A 85 -7.19 -3.12 10.30
CA THR A 85 -7.71 -2.11 11.24
C THR A 85 -7.36 -0.68 10.83
N MET A 86 -6.49 -0.52 9.85
CA MET A 86 -6.12 0.77 9.29
C MET A 86 -5.83 0.64 7.80
N ILE A 87 -6.30 1.60 7.03
CA ILE A 87 -5.90 1.77 5.62
C ILE A 87 -5.17 3.10 5.44
N VAL A 88 -4.39 3.24 4.37
CA VAL A 88 -3.85 4.53 3.95
C VAL A 88 -4.25 4.78 2.51
N ASP A 89 -5.14 5.75 2.33
CA ASP A 89 -5.77 6.06 1.05
C ASP A 89 -5.03 7.18 0.31
N PHE A 90 -5.19 7.28 -1.01
CA PHE A 90 -4.50 8.27 -1.82
C PHE A 90 -5.38 9.48 -2.15
N CYS A 91 -5.06 10.64 -1.57
CA CYS A 91 -5.65 11.90 -1.95
C CYS A 91 -5.16 12.33 -3.33
N LEU A 92 -6.07 12.66 -4.23
CA LEU A 92 -5.77 13.25 -5.54
C LEU A 92 -6.13 14.74 -5.56
N PRO A 93 -5.26 15.63 -6.08
CA PRO A 93 -5.61 17.01 -6.28
C PRO A 93 -6.80 17.13 -7.24
N GLY A 94 -7.69 18.08 -6.96
CA GLY A 94 -8.75 18.46 -7.89
C GLY A 94 -8.19 19.31 -9.07
N ALA A 95 -9.10 19.85 -9.87
CA ALA A 95 -8.74 20.71 -11.02
C ALA A 95 -7.97 21.98 -10.63
N ASP A 96 -8.03 22.41 -9.35
CA ASP A 96 -7.29 23.53 -8.80
C ASP A 96 -5.82 23.19 -8.46
N GLY A 97 -5.45 21.91 -8.50
CA GLY A 97 -4.12 21.42 -8.19
C GLY A 97 -3.70 21.56 -6.72
N SER A 98 -4.61 21.98 -5.81
CA SER A 98 -4.27 22.23 -4.41
C SER A 98 -4.19 20.94 -3.60
N ILE A 99 -3.02 20.71 -2.98
CA ILE A 99 -2.76 19.62 -2.04
C ILE A 99 -3.64 19.76 -0.80
N LYS A 100 -3.73 20.98 -0.27
CA LYS A 100 -4.50 21.27 0.94
C LYS A 100 -5.99 21.01 0.77
N ASN A 101 -6.55 21.46 -0.37
CA ASN A 101 -7.95 21.22 -0.70
C ASN A 101 -8.24 19.73 -0.88
N ALA A 102 -7.33 18.98 -1.53
CA ALA A 102 -7.47 17.54 -1.68
C ALA A 102 -7.52 16.82 -0.31
N ILE A 103 -6.61 17.12 0.60
CA ILE A 103 -6.61 16.52 1.94
C ILE A 103 -7.90 16.86 2.71
N ASN A 104 -8.36 18.11 2.64
CA ASN A 104 -9.61 18.53 3.27
C ASN A 104 -10.82 17.79 2.67
N GLU A 105 -10.84 17.58 1.37
CA GLU A 105 -11.91 16.83 0.69
C GLU A 105 -11.91 15.36 1.13
N TRP A 106 -10.74 14.71 1.26
CA TRP A 106 -10.65 13.34 1.77
C TRP A 106 -11.12 13.25 3.23
N HIS A 107 -10.77 14.22 4.06
CA HIS A 107 -11.30 14.31 5.42
C HIS A 107 -12.83 14.45 5.43
N ARG A 108 -13.37 15.32 4.58
CA ARG A 108 -14.81 15.55 4.48
C ARG A 108 -15.56 14.29 4.05
N LYS A 109 -15.02 13.53 3.11
CA LYS A 109 -15.60 12.27 2.65
C LYS A 109 -15.48 11.18 3.71
N SER A 110 -14.29 10.95 4.23
CA SER A 110 -14.02 9.79 5.07
C SER A 110 -14.57 9.90 6.48
N ALA A 111 -14.47 11.07 7.13
CA ALA A 111 -14.79 11.21 8.56
C ALA A 111 -16.19 10.71 8.96
N PRO A 112 -17.27 10.95 8.21
CA PRO A 112 -18.59 10.44 8.57
C PRO A 112 -18.79 8.95 8.25
N GLN A 113 -17.90 8.33 7.45
CA GLN A 113 -18.11 7.01 6.87
C GLN A 113 -17.23 5.90 7.46
N ILE A 114 -15.99 6.21 7.87
CA ILE A 114 -14.99 5.18 8.18
C ILE A 114 -15.36 4.30 9.37
N CYS A 115 -15.31 2.99 9.16
CA CYS A 115 -15.53 1.95 10.17
C CYS A 115 -14.24 1.55 10.90
N SER A 116 -13.09 1.70 10.26
CA SER A 116 -11.75 1.51 10.83
C SER A 116 -10.88 2.77 10.62
N ASP A 117 -9.66 2.79 11.18
CA ASP A 117 -8.82 3.99 11.12
C ASP A 117 -8.25 4.21 9.71
N VAL A 118 -7.99 5.49 9.36
CA VAL A 118 -7.42 5.86 8.05
C VAL A 118 -6.22 6.80 8.19
N GLY A 119 -5.30 6.71 7.23
CA GLY A 119 -4.29 7.72 6.92
C GLY A 119 -4.40 8.12 5.46
N TYR A 120 -3.59 9.11 5.01
CA TYR A 120 -3.59 9.50 3.61
C TYR A 120 -2.16 9.60 3.07
N HIS A 121 -1.98 9.21 1.81
CA HIS A 121 -0.89 9.64 0.95
C HIS A 121 -1.39 10.80 0.09
N MET A 122 -0.51 11.71 -0.30
CA MET A 122 -0.87 12.82 -1.16
C MET A 122 -0.23 12.65 -2.54
N ALA A 123 -1.03 12.64 -3.60
CA ALA A 123 -0.51 12.58 -4.97
C ALA A 123 0.07 13.95 -5.40
N ILE A 124 1.21 13.91 -6.09
CA ILE A 124 1.82 15.04 -6.76
C ILE A 124 1.67 14.80 -8.27
N THR A 125 0.81 15.57 -8.91
CA THR A 125 0.46 15.44 -10.34
C THR A 125 0.91 16.63 -11.18
N GLY A 126 1.76 17.48 -10.64
CA GLY A 126 2.39 18.63 -11.25
C GLY A 126 3.24 19.37 -10.25
N TRP A 127 4.09 20.27 -10.73
CA TRP A 127 5.02 21.00 -9.87
C TRP A 127 4.97 22.50 -10.11
N ASN A 128 4.79 23.28 -9.05
CA ASN A 128 4.82 24.72 -9.03
C ASN A 128 5.07 25.24 -7.60
N GLU A 129 5.16 26.56 -7.43
CA GLU A 129 5.44 27.19 -6.13
C GLU A 129 4.32 26.91 -5.10
N ASN A 130 3.07 26.82 -5.54
CA ASN A 130 1.96 26.49 -4.65
C ASN A 130 2.10 25.07 -4.09
N VAL A 131 2.35 24.07 -4.95
CA VAL A 131 2.60 22.68 -4.55
C VAL A 131 3.78 22.61 -3.59
N PHE A 132 4.91 23.28 -3.88
CA PHE A 132 6.07 23.36 -3.01
C PHE A 132 5.71 23.85 -1.59
N ASN A 133 4.90 24.89 -1.48
CA ASN A 133 4.50 25.47 -0.19
C ASN A 133 3.51 24.55 0.54
N GLU A 134 2.48 24.04 -0.15
CA GLU A 134 1.42 23.21 0.44
C GLU A 134 1.91 21.83 0.86
N MET A 135 3.04 21.32 0.35
CA MET A 135 3.65 20.11 0.87
C MET A 135 3.98 20.21 2.38
N LYS A 136 4.37 21.41 2.83
CA LYS A 136 4.58 21.64 4.27
C LYS A 136 3.28 21.59 5.04
N ASP A 137 2.22 22.22 4.50
CA ASP A 137 0.89 22.17 5.12
C ASP A 137 0.40 20.72 5.26
N ALA A 138 0.59 19.89 4.21
CA ALA A 138 0.24 18.48 4.23
C ALA A 138 0.95 17.73 5.39
N VAL A 139 2.26 17.96 5.55
CA VAL A 139 3.02 17.34 6.66
C VAL A 139 2.51 17.83 8.03
N ASP A 140 2.22 19.11 8.17
CA ASP A 140 1.64 19.67 9.40
C ASP A 140 0.23 19.11 9.69
N MET A 141 -0.54 18.73 8.66
CA MET A 141 -1.82 18.04 8.76
C MET A 141 -1.67 16.52 9.06
N GLY A 142 -0.46 16.01 9.13
CA GLY A 142 -0.18 14.59 9.43
C GLY A 142 -0.10 13.69 8.21
N VAL A 143 0.08 14.22 7.01
CA VAL A 143 0.34 13.49 5.77
C VAL A 143 1.81 13.59 5.42
N ASN A 144 2.59 12.56 5.72
CA ASN A 144 4.05 12.55 5.61
C ASN A 144 4.60 11.79 4.39
N SER A 145 3.78 11.50 3.41
CA SER A 145 4.15 10.73 2.21
C SER A 145 3.48 11.27 0.96
N PHE A 146 4.26 11.35 -0.13
CA PHE A 146 3.86 11.96 -1.39
C PHE A 146 4.04 10.99 -2.55
N LYS A 147 2.97 10.72 -3.30
CA LYS A 147 2.92 9.78 -4.43
C LYS A 147 3.15 10.51 -5.75
N HIS A 148 4.10 10.00 -6.53
CA HIS A 148 4.46 10.47 -7.86
C HIS A 148 4.14 9.38 -8.88
N PHE A 149 3.69 9.78 -10.06
CA PHE A 149 3.39 8.87 -11.16
C PHE A 149 4.37 9.08 -12.30
N MET A 150 5.04 8.01 -12.73
CA MET A 150 5.89 8.00 -13.92
C MET A 150 5.14 7.49 -15.16
N ALA A 151 3.86 7.18 -15.01
CA ALA A 151 2.92 6.77 -16.06
C ALA A 151 1.66 7.64 -16.04
N TYR A 152 0.68 7.30 -16.88
CA TYR A 152 -0.55 8.07 -17.12
C TYR A 152 -0.26 9.44 -17.76
N LYS A 153 0.47 9.40 -18.89
CA LYS A 153 0.88 10.57 -19.68
C LYS A 153 -0.31 11.47 -20.00
N GLY A 154 -0.15 12.76 -19.74
CA GLY A 154 -1.20 13.76 -19.94
C GLY A 154 -2.28 13.80 -18.86
N ALA A 155 -2.17 12.98 -17.80
CA ALA A 155 -3.12 12.95 -16.68
C ALA A 155 -2.42 13.10 -15.31
N LEU A 156 -1.72 12.07 -14.85
CA LEU A 156 -1.08 12.04 -13.52
C LEU A 156 0.46 12.10 -13.59
N MET A 157 1.04 11.79 -14.76
CA MET A 157 2.49 11.71 -14.95
C MET A 157 3.16 13.05 -14.71
N ILE A 158 4.28 13.04 -13.94
CA ILE A 158 5.17 14.16 -13.77
C ILE A 158 6.55 13.86 -14.38
N GLU A 159 7.28 14.91 -14.76
CA GLU A 159 8.60 14.80 -15.39
C GLU A 159 9.72 14.59 -14.35
N ASP A 160 10.87 14.09 -14.80
CA ASP A 160 12.00 13.75 -13.93
C ASP A 160 12.56 14.93 -13.13
N ASP A 161 12.58 16.12 -13.69
CA ASP A 161 13.02 17.36 -13.02
C ASP A 161 12.03 17.84 -11.96
N GLU A 162 10.73 17.75 -12.23
CA GLU A 162 9.67 18.01 -11.26
C GLU A 162 9.72 17.00 -10.11
N MET A 163 9.90 15.70 -10.43
CA MET A 163 10.05 14.64 -9.45
C MET A 163 11.29 14.86 -8.58
N PHE A 164 12.43 15.26 -9.17
CA PHE A 164 13.64 15.60 -8.42
C PHE A 164 13.42 16.79 -7.48
N ALA A 165 12.74 17.85 -7.93
CA ALA A 165 12.41 19.01 -7.10
C ALA A 165 11.51 18.62 -5.92
N SER A 166 10.48 17.80 -6.17
CA SER A 166 9.59 17.29 -5.13
C SER A 166 10.32 16.37 -4.13
N PHE A 167 11.22 15.50 -4.60
CA PHE A 167 12.03 14.63 -3.73
C PHE A 167 12.95 15.43 -2.81
N LYS A 168 13.58 16.50 -3.32
CA LYS A 168 14.33 17.43 -2.47
C LYS A 168 13.45 18.05 -1.39
N ARG A 169 12.23 18.45 -1.77
CA ARG A 169 11.27 19.00 -0.80
C ARG A 169 10.87 17.96 0.25
N CYS A 170 10.65 16.71 -0.14
CA CYS A 170 10.44 15.60 0.81
C CYS A 170 11.60 15.43 1.78
N ALA A 171 12.85 15.52 1.30
CA ALA A 171 14.04 15.45 2.14
C ALA A 171 14.06 16.58 3.20
N GLU A 172 13.72 17.81 2.81
CA GLU A 172 13.64 18.96 3.71
C GLU A 172 12.56 18.80 4.78
N LEU A 173 11.40 18.27 4.39
CA LEU A 173 10.24 18.11 5.27
C LEU A 173 10.28 16.83 6.13
N GLY A 174 11.22 15.93 5.89
CA GLY A 174 11.23 14.62 6.53
C GLY A 174 10.07 13.73 6.08
N ALA A 175 9.65 13.88 4.84
CA ALA A 175 8.57 13.12 4.21
C ALA A 175 9.11 11.99 3.34
N LEU A 176 8.23 11.02 3.00
CA LEU A 176 8.55 9.85 2.19
C LEU A 176 7.96 10.00 0.78
N PRO A 177 8.80 10.15 -0.27
CA PRO A 177 8.33 10.04 -1.64
C PRO A 177 8.00 8.59 -2.00
N MET A 178 6.92 8.42 -2.75
CA MET A 178 6.42 7.15 -3.28
C MET A 178 6.26 7.27 -4.79
N VAL A 179 6.47 6.17 -5.52
CA VAL A 179 6.46 6.20 -6.99
C VAL A 179 5.67 5.04 -7.57
N HIS A 180 4.73 5.35 -8.47
CA HIS A 180 4.24 4.42 -9.48
C HIS A 180 5.29 4.38 -10.59
N ALA A 181 6.00 3.28 -10.71
CA ALA A 181 7.18 3.16 -11.55
C ALA A 181 6.89 2.35 -12.82
N GLU A 182 6.28 2.96 -13.81
CA GLU A 182 6.21 2.46 -15.19
C GLU A 182 6.64 3.58 -16.14
N ASN A 183 7.36 3.24 -17.23
CA ASN A 183 7.77 4.21 -18.24
C ASN A 183 6.56 4.67 -19.07
N GLY A 184 5.96 5.78 -18.66
CA GLY A 184 4.69 6.28 -19.20
C GLY A 184 4.75 6.65 -20.69
N ASP A 185 5.88 7.12 -21.18
CA ASP A 185 6.04 7.45 -22.59
C ASP A 185 5.97 6.18 -23.45
N LEU A 186 6.74 5.15 -23.09
CA LEU A 186 6.75 3.89 -23.84
C LEU A 186 5.44 3.11 -23.66
N VAL A 187 4.83 3.14 -22.48
CA VAL A 187 3.50 2.56 -22.27
C VAL A 187 2.48 3.20 -23.20
N ALA A 188 2.45 4.53 -23.31
CA ALA A 188 1.52 5.23 -24.22
C ALA A 188 1.73 4.85 -25.69
N GLU A 189 2.99 4.78 -26.14
CA GLU A 189 3.33 4.35 -27.51
C GLU A 189 2.92 2.90 -27.78
N LEU A 190 3.17 1.99 -26.84
CA LEU A 190 2.78 0.59 -26.99
C LEU A 190 1.26 0.40 -26.96
N GLN A 191 0.55 1.15 -26.12
CA GLN A 191 -0.91 1.15 -26.09
C GLN A 191 -1.48 1.57 -27.48
N GLN A 192 -0.96 2.65 -28.06
CA GLN A 192 -1.38 3.10 -29.37
C GLN A 192 -1.06 2.08 -30.43
N LYS A 193 0.17 1.53 -30.44
CA LYS A 193 0.60 0.52 -31.39
C LYS A 193 -0.33 -0.71 -31.40
N TYR A 194 -0.57 -1.30 -30.23
CA TYR A 194 -1.39 -2.52 -30.17
C TYR A 194 -2.85 -2.26 -30.53
N PHE A 195 -3.38 -1.08 -30.17
CA PHE A 195 -4.71 -0.68 -30.58
C PHE A 195 -4.83 -0.53 -32.12
N ASP A 196 -3.84 0.08 -32.78
CA ASP A 196 -3.78 0.25 -34.23
C ASP A 196 -3.60 -1.10 -34.96
N GLU A 197 -2.99 -2.09 -34.33
CA GLU A 197 -2.86 -3.47 -34.79
C GLU A 197 -4.19 -4.27 -34.60
N GLY A 198 -5.23 -3.68 -34.03
CA GLY A 198 -6.54 -4.28 -33.83
C GLY A 198 -6.69 -5.08 -32.53
N ILE A 199 -5.76 -4.97 -31.59
CA ILE A 199 -5.88 -5.56 -30.25
C ILE A 199 -6.68 -4.58 -29.40
N THR A 200 -7.93 -4.90 -29.11
CA THR A 200 -8.85 -4.03 -28.37
C THR A 200 -9.26 -4.59 -27.00
N GLY A 201 -8.97 -5.86 -26.75
CA GLY A 201 -9.32 -6.56 -25.52
C GLY A 201 -8.33 -6.33 -24.35
N PRO A 202 -8.66 -6.85 -23.16
CA PRO A 202 -7.84 -6.72 -21.95
C PRO A 202 -6.38 -7.19 -22.08
N GLU A 203 -6.10 -8.13 -23.00
CA GLU A 203 -4.74 -8.58 -23.31
C GLU A 203 -3.83 -7.47 -23.82
N GLY A 204 -4.39 -6.45 -24.50
CA GLY A 204 -3.66 -5.27 -24.94
C GLY A 204 -3.08 -4.45 -23.78
N HIS A 205 -3.73 -4.49 -22.64
CA HIS A 205 -3.23 -3.85 -21.42
C HIS A 205 -1.93 -4.52 -20.94
N ALA A 206 -1.88 -5.85 -20.89
CA ALA A 206 -0.68 -6.59 -20.50
C ALA A 206 0.46 -6.39 -21.50
N TYR A 207 0.17 -6.52 -22.82
CA TYR A 207 1.18 -6.35 -23.88
C TYR A 207 1.81 -4.96 -23.89
N SER A 208 1.04 -3.91 -23.58
CA SER A 208 1.54 -2.53 -23.59
C SER A 208 2.38 -2.14 -22.37
N ARG A 209 2.50 -3.03 -21.38
CA ARG A 209 3.18 -2.77 -20.11
C ARG A 209 4.16 -3.89 -19.74
N PRO A 210 5.18 -4.17 -20.59
CA PRO A 210 6.14 -5.23 -20.29
C PRO A 210 6.95 -4.92 -19.02
N PRO A 211 7.45 -5.94 -18.30
CA PRO A 211 8.12 -5.78 -17.01
C PRO A 211 9.40 -4.93 -17.08
N GLU A 212 10.04 -4.87 -18.24
CA GLU A 212 11.22 -4.03 -18.47
C GLU A 212 10.93 -2.54 -18.28
N LEU A 213 9.72 -2.08 -18.61
CA LEU A 213 9.33 -0.68 -18.48
C LEU A 213 9.09 -0.30 -17.00
N GLU A 214 8.68 -1.26 -16.18
CA GLU A 214 8.58 -1.09 -14.74
C GLU A 214 9.97 -1.08 -14.10
N GLY A 215 10.83 -2.04 -14.46
CA GLY A 215 12.19 -2.11 -13.93
C GLY A 215 13.06 -0.90 -14.31
N GLU A 216 12.92 -0.36 -15.53
CA GLU A 216 13.60 0.86 -15.96
C GLU A 216 13.15 2.05 -15.13
N ALA A 217 11.84 2.27 -15.01
CA ALA A 217 11.27 3.38 -14.28
C ALA A 217 11.64 3.32 -12.78
N ALA A 218 11.59 2.13 -12.18
CA ALA A 218 12.01 1.94 -10.79
C ALA A 218 13.50 2.29 -10.60
N ASN A 219 14.38 1.83 -11.48
CA ASN A 219 15.81 2.17 -11.40
C ASN A 219 16.06 3.67 -11.60
N ARG A 220 15.32 4.34 -12.48
CA ARG A 220 15.39 5.78 -12.71
C ARG A 220 14.91 6.56 -11.48
N ALA A 221 13.77 6.20 -10.89
CA ALA A 221 13.26 6.79 -9.66
C ALA A 221 14.23 6.62 -8.49
N ILE A 222 14.86 5.45 -8.33
CA ILE A 222 15.89 5.19 -7.34
C ILE A 222 17.10 6.10 -7.54
N THR A 223 17.53 6.31 -8.79
CA THR A 223 18.65 7.21 -9.12
C THR A 223 18.33 8.66 -8.75
N ILE A 224 17.11 9.11 -9.05
CA ILE A 224 16.63 10.45 -8.70
C ILE A 224 16.59 10.63 -7.18
N ALA A 225 16.06 9.64 -6.45
CA ALA A 225 15.98 9.66 -4.99
C ALA A 225 17.36 9.68 -4.32
N ASP A 226 18.32 8.89 -4.83
CA ASP A 226 19.69 8.90 -4.34
C ASP A 226 20.35 10.27 -4.56
N THR A 227 20.16 10.84 -5.76
CA THR A 227 20.66 12.19 -6.09
C THR A 227 20.02 13.26 -5.19
N ALA A 228 18.73 13.17 -4.93
CA ALA A 228 18.01 14.05 -4.00
C ALA A 228 18.38 13.79 -2.53
N GLY A 229 18.85 12.57 -2.21
CA GLY A 229 19.21 12.10 -0.87
C GLY A 229 18.04 11.89 0.05
N VAL A 230 17.03 11.24 -0.43
CA VAL A 230 15.79 10.94 0.26
C VAL A 230 15.51 9.43 0.19
N PRO A 231 14.91 8.81 1.21
CA PRO A 231 14.36 7.45 1.08
C PRO A 231 13.32 7.39 -0.04
N LEU A 232 13.10 6.21 -0.60
CA LEU A 232 12.10 6.02 -1.64
C LEU A 232 11.21 4.80 -1.33
N TYR A 233 9.94 4.90 -1.68
CA TYR A 233 8.99 3.80 -1.59
C TYR A 233 8.44 3.49 -3.00
N ILE A 234 8.75 2.30 -3.50
CA ILE A 234 8.20 1.81 -4.77
C ILE A 234 6.94 1.03 -4.45
N VAL A 235 5.79 1.54 -4.90
CA VAL A 235 4.50 0.90 -4.70
C VAL A 235 4.27 -0.24 -5.69
N HIS A 236 3.37 -1.16 -5.40
CA HIS A 236 2.86 -2.22 -6.30
C HIS A 236 3.93 -2.87 -7.20
N VAL A 237 5.04 -3.34 -6.60
CA VAL A 237 6.12 -4.05 -7.31
C VAL A 237 5.57 -5.34 -7.90
N SER A 238 5.53 -5.45 -9.23
CA SER A 238 4.92 -6.59 -9.92
C SER A 238 5.92 -7.57 -10.54
N CYS A 239 7.19 -7.19 -10.71
CA CYS A 239 8.15 -7.96 -11.50
C CYS A 239 9.53 -8.08 -10.87
N GLU A 240 10.29 -9.09 -11.34
CA GLU A 240 11.68 -9.33 -10.96
C GLU A 240 12.58 -8.14 -11.21
N GLN A 241 12.43 -7.46 -12.35
CA GLN A 241 13.29 -6.34 -12.76
C GLN A 241 13.20 -5.18 -11.74
N THR A 242 12.01 -4.87 -11.25
CA THR A 242 11.81 -3.86 -10.21
C THR A 242 12.37 -4.32 -8.87
N HIS A 243 12.09 -5.58 -8.48
CA HIS A 243 12.65 -6.15 -7.25
C HIS A 243 14.19 -6.13 -7.29
N GLU A 244 14.80 -6.46 -8.42
CA GLU A 244 16.26 -6.45 -8.55
C GLU A 244 16.84 -5.03 -8.44
N ALA A 245 16.19 -4.02 -9.01
CA ALA A 245 16.59 -2.62 -8.85
C ALA A 245 16.56 -2.20 -7.37
N ILE A 246 15.50 -2.55 -6.64
CA ILE A 246 15.38 -2.31 -5.20
C ILE A 246 16.50 -3.04 -4.42
N ARG A 247 16.70 -4.33 -4.69
CA ARG A 247 17.72 -5.15 -4.03
C ARG A 247 19.13 -4.58 -4.20
N ARG A 248 19.50 -4.19 -5.43
CA ARG A 248 20.79 -3.55 -5.73
C ARG A 248 20.98 -2.24 -4.99
N ALA A 249 19.94 -1.40 -4.93
CA ALA A 249 19.99 -0.13 -4.20
C ALA A 249 20.19 -0.35 -2.70
N ARG A 250 19.43 -1.28 -2.10
CA ARG A 250 19.55 -1.61 -0.68
C ARG A 250 20.93 -2.19 -0.33
N GLN A 251 21.53 -3.02 -1.20
CA GLN A 251 22.91 -3.53 -1.03
C GLN A 251 23.95 -2.41 -1.00
N LYS A 252 23.67 -1.27 -1.65
CA LYS A 252 24.53 -0.06 -1.60
C LYS A 252 24.23 0.82 -0.37
N GLY A 253 23.33 0.40 0.51
CA GLY A 253 22.96 1.15 1.71
C GLY A 253 21.87 2.19 1.52
N MET A 254 21.25 2.26 0.34
CA MET A 254 20.11 3.16 0.07
C MET A 254 18.84 2.67 0.81
N ARG A 255 18.03 3.62 1.25
CA ARG A 255 16.74 3.33 1.90
C ARG A 255 15.62 3.29 0.88
N VAL A 256 15.49 2.17 0.19
CA VAL A 256 14.43 1.90 -0.77
C VAL A 256 13.51 0.83 -0.19
N TYR A 257 12.22 1.10 -0.17
CA TYR A 257 11.17 0.17 0.24
C TYR A 257 10.41 -0.32 -0.98
N GLY A 258 9.96 -1.57 -0.94
CA GLY A 258 9.18 -2.19 -2.01
C GLY A 258 7.94 -2.87 -1.45
N GLU A 259 6.86 -2.76 -2.20
CA GLU A 259 5.51 -3.21 -1.85
C GLU A 259 4.94 -4.05 -2.98
N PRO A 260 5.10 -5.38 -2.99
CA PRO A 260 4.29 -6.23 -3.83
C PRO A 260 2.82 -6.25 -3.36
N LEU A 261 1.91 -6.52 -4.30
CA LEU A 261 0.50 -6.72 -3.99
C LEU A 261 0.19 -8.20 -3.83
N ILE A 262 -0.84 -8.51 -3.04
CA ILE A 262 -1.30 -9.88 -2.88
C ILE A 262 -1.71 -10.52 -4.20
N GLN A 263 -2.26 -9.75 -5.13
CA GLN A 263 -2.63 -10.18 -6.47
C GLN A 263 -1.39 -10.65 -7.26
N PHE A 264 -0.29 -9.89 -7.21
CA PHE A 264 0.95 -10.23 -7.93
C PHE A 264 1.67 -11.47 -7.38
N LEU A 265 1.43 -11.79 -6.13
CA LEU A 265 1.98 -12.98 -5.48
C LEU A 265 1.21 -14.27 -5.85
N THR A 266 -0.01 -14.16 -6.42
CA THR A 266 -0.94 -15.29 -6.54
C THR A 266 -1.64 -15.42 -7.87
N LEU A 267 -1.86 -14.33 -8.60
CA LEU A 267 -2.47 -14.31 -9.92
C LEU A 267 -1.40 -14.03 -10.98
N ASP A 268 -1.59 -14.54 -12.19
CA ASP A 268 -0.64 -14.37 -13.28
C ASP A 268 -1.31 -13.82 -14.55
N GLU A 269 -0.51 -13.48 -15.56
CA GLU A 269 -0.96 -12.84 -16.80
C GLU A 269 -1.95 -13.68 -17.62
N SER A 270 -2.06 -15.00 -17.37
CA SER A 270 -3.03 -15.86 -18.05
C SER A 270 -4.47 -15.41 -17.83
N GLU A 271 -4.73 -14.68 -16.76
CA GLU A 271 -6.03 -14.07 -16.47
C GLU A 271 -6.51 -13.13 -17.59
N TYR A 272 -5.59 -12.42 -18.26
CA TYR A 272 -5.92 -11.51 -19.37
C TYR A 272 -6.26 -12.23 -20.67
N PHE A 273 -5.86 -13.49 -20.82
CA PHE A 273 -6.12 -14.30 -22.02
C PHE A 273 -7.37 -15.16 -21.88
N ASN A 274 -8.17 -14.96 -20.84
CA ASN A 274 -9.43 -15.64 -20.67
C ASN A 274 -10.41 -15.24 -21.80
N LYS A 275 -11.13 -16.24 -22.33
CA LYS A 275 -12.11 -16.01 -23.41
C LYS A 275 -13.35 -15.23 -22.95
N ASP A 276 -13.65 -15.25 -21.66
CA ASP A 276 -14.65 -14.38 -21.05
C ASP A 276 -14.02 -12.98 -20.89
N TRP A 277 -14.51 -12.04 -21.68
CA TRP A 277 -14.03 -10.66 -21.67
C TRP A 277 -14.23 -9.99 -20.30
N ASP A 278 -15.37 -10.23 -19.64
CA ASP A 278 -15.65 -9.66 -18.33
C ASP A 278 -14.66 -10.19 -17.28
N HIS A 279 -14.36 -11.51 -17.35
CA HIS A 279 -13.32 -12.10 -16.47
C HIS A 279 -11.98 -11.40 -16.64
N ALA A 280 -11.49 -11.27 -17.87
CA ALA A 280 -10.21 -10.63 -18.15
C ALA A 280 -10.22 -9.13 -17.77
N ALA A 281 -11.29 -8.39 -18.10
CA ALA A 281 -11.39 -6.97 -17.80
C ALA A 281 -11.40 -6.67 -16.29
N ARG A 282 -12.03 -7.52 -15.48
CA ARG A 282 -12.06 -7.42 -14.00
C ARG A 282 -10.65 -7.46 -13.38
N ARG A 283 -9.66 -8.02 -14.09
CA ARG A 283 -8.26 -8.15 -13.66
C ARG A 283 -7.35 -7.04 -14.17
N VAL A 284 -7.85 -6.14 -15.02
CA VAL A 284 -7.07 -5.01 -15.53
C VAL A 284 -6.76 -4.04 -14.38
N MET A 285 -5.47 -3.94 -14.04
CA MET A 285 -4.88 -3.00 -13.09
C MET A 285 -3.45 -2.65 -13.52
N SER A 286 -2.87 -1.58 -13.00
CA SER A 286 -1.53 -1.11 -13.39
C SER A 286 -0.58 -1.01 -12.18
N PRO A 287 0.57 -1.69 -12.25
CA PRO A 287 1.04 -2.60 -13.29
C PRO A 287 0.14 -3.82 -13.48
N PRO A 288 0.20 -4.50 -14.66
CA PRO A 288 -0.55 -5.72 -14.87
C PRO A 288 0.05 -6.92 -14.12
N PHE A 289 -0.74 -7.99 -13.98
CA PHE A 289 -0.21 -9.29 -13.56
C PHE A 289 0.87 -9.74 -14.53
N ARG A 290 1.89 -10.43 -14.02
CA ARG A 290 3.03 -10.91 -14.77
C ARG A 290 2.99 -12.42 -14.94
N SER A 291 3.88 -12.95 -15.76
CA SER A 291 4.10 -14.40 -15.82
C SER A 291 4.50 -14.94 -14.44
N LYS A 292 4.22 -16.20 -14.22
CA LYS A 292 4.41 -16.85 -12.92
C LYS A 292 5.86 -16.79 -12.39
N ASP A 293 6.83 -16.71 -13.27
CA ASP A 293 8.26 -16.65 -12.91
C ASP A 293 8.59 -15.42 -12.04
N HIS A 294 7.85 -14.30 -12.22
CA HIS A 294 8.04 -13.12 -11.42
C HIS A 294 7.58 -13.31 -9.96
N GLN A 295 6.61 -14.18 -9.71
CA GLN A 295 6.10 -14.46 -8.35
C GLN A 295 7.22 -15.01 -7.45
N ASP A 296 8.06 -15.91 -7.97
CA ASP A 296 9.16 -16.49 -7.20
C ASP A 296 10.15 -15.42 -6.72
N SER A 297 10.43 -14.42 -7.57
CA SER A 297 11.27 -13.28 -7.20
C SER A 297 10.63 -12.41 -6.11
N LEU A 298 9.31 -12.15 -6.20
CA LEU A 298 8.59 -11.37 -5.20
C LEU A 298 8.55 -12.09 -3.84
N TRP A 299 8.26 -13.40 -3.83
CA TRP A 299 8.29 -14.21 -2.61
C TRP A 299 9.68 -14.25 -1.99
N ALA A 300 10.73 -14.47 -2.79
CA ALA A 300 12.12 -14.41 -2.32
C ALA A 300 12.47 -13.02 -1.75
N GLY A 301 11.93 -11.96 -2.34
CA GLY A 301 12.09 -10.58 -1.84
C GLY A 301 11.48 -10.37 -0.46
N LEU A 302 10.31 -10.93 -0.20
CA LEU A 302 9.65 -10.88 1.12
C LEU A 302 10.45 -11.68 2.15
N GLN A 303 10.86 -12.89 1.83
CA GLN A 303 11.67 -13.76 2.70
C GLN A 303 13.03 -13.14 3.05
N ALA A 304 13.70 -12.52 2.07
CA ALA A 304 15.00 -11.87 2.27
C ALA A 304 14.89 -10.47 2.89
N GLY A 305 13.69 -9.92 3.05
CA GLY A 305 13.45 -8.57 3.56
C GLY A 305 13.88 -7.45 2.60
N SER A 306 14.11 -7.74 1.31
CA SER A 306 14.34 -6.73 0.28
C SER A 306 13.02 -6.08 -0.19
N LEU A 307 11.89 -6.77 -0.03
CA LEU A 307 10.53 -6.25 -0.10
C LEU A 307 9.94 -6.30 1.32
N GLN A 308 9.24 -5.26 1.76
CA GLN A 308 8.89 -5.08 3.17
C GLN A 308 7.41 -5.17 3.48
N VAL A 309 6.55 -4.95 2.50
CA VAL A 309 5.11 -4.76 2.71
C VAL A 309 4.34 -5.55 1.67
N VAL A 310 3.21 -6.13 2.04
CA VAL A 310 2.21 -6.66 1.10
C VAL A 310 0.95 -5.81 1.22
N ALA A 311 0.56 -5.16 0.12
CA ALA A 311 -0.61 -4.29 0.04
C ALA A 311 -1.65 -4.83 -0.95
N THR A 312 -2.67 -4.01 -1.30
CA THR A 312 -3.72 -4.42 -2.23
C THR A 312 -3.84 -3.55 -3.48
N ASP A 313 -3.49 -2.28 -3.39
CA ASP A 313 -3.87 -1.29 -4.44
C ASP A 313 -5.37 -1.40 -4.77
N HIS A 314 -6.18 -1.48 -3.70
CA HIS A 314 -7.61 -1.69 -3.82
C HIS A 314 -8.28 -0.48 -4.47
N ALA A 315 -8.57 -0.61 -5.76
CA ALA A 315 -9.27 0.35 -6.58
C ALA A 315 -10.43 -0.37 -7.30
N ALA A 316 -11.58 -0.40 -6.66
CA ALA A 316 -12.69 -1.25 -7.06
C ALA A 316 -13.56 -0.60 -8.14
N PHE A 317 -13.68 -1.25 -9.30
CA PHE A 317 -14.59 -0.86 -10.37
C PHE A 317 -15.50 -2.05 -10.73
N SER A 318 -16.83 -1.83 -10.78
CA SER A 318 -17.78 -2.89 -11.12
C SER A 318 -17.56 -3.40 -12.55
N THR A 319 -18.11 -4.57 -12.86
CA THR A 319 -18.09 -5.13 -14.22
C THR A 319 -18.65 -4.14 -15.23
N GLU A 320 -19.74 -3.44 -14.89
CA GLU A 320 -20.34 -2.45 -15.78
C GLU A 320 -19.41 -1.27 -16.06
N GLN A 321 -18.69 -0.78 -15.04
CA GLN A 321 -17.68 0.26 -15.23
C GLN A 321 -16.52 -0.20 -16.10
N LYS A 322 -16.06 -1.45 -15.95
CA LYS A 322 -14.99 -2.05 -16.79
C LYS A 322 -15.42 -2.15 -18.26
N ARG A 323 -16.71 -2.42 -18.53
CA ARG A 323 -17.28 -2.54 -19.89
C ARG A 323 -17.23 -1.26 -20.70
N ALA A 324 -16.98 -0.09 -20.08
CA ALA A 324 -16.70 1.14 -20.82
C ALA A 324 -15.53 0.98 -21.81
N GLY A 325 -14.58 0.08 -21.51
CA GLY A 325 -13.44 -0.23 -22.36
C GLY A 325 -13.60 -1.45 -23.26
N ARG A 326 -14.83 -1.90 -23.57
CA ARG A 326 -15.05 -3.14 -24.32
C ARG A 326 -14.43 -3.15 -25.71
N ASP A 327 -14.40 -2.02 -26.37
CA ASP A 327 -13.88 -1.86 -27.72
C ASP A 327 -12.50 -1.15 -27.74
N ASP A 328 -12.00 -0.78 -26.56
CA ASP A 328 -10.71 -0.11 -26.40
C ASP A 328 -10.13 -0.37 -25.00
N PHE A 329 -9.17 -1.29 -24.90
CA PHE A 329 -8.55 -1.66 -23.63
C PHE A 329 -7.93 -0.49 -22.88
N ARG A 330 -7.54 0.59 -23.59
CA ARG A 330 -6.88 1.78 -23.01
C ARG A 330 -7.79 2.56 -22.06
N ILE A 331 -9.12 2.38 -22.19
CA ILE A 331 -10.11 3.06 -21.35
C ILE A 331 -10.81 2.12 -20.36
N ILE A 332 -10.37 0.86 -20.23
CA ILE A 332 -10.80 -0.02 -19.12
C ILE A 332 -10.29 0.61 -17.82
N PRO A 333 -11.15 1.00 -16.86
CA PRO A 333 -10.68 1.54 -15.58
C PRO A 333 -9.73 0.55 -14.88
N ASN A 334 -8.50 1.00 -14.60
CA ASN A 334 -7.47 0.16 -13.99
C ASN A 334 -7.68 0.05 -12.49
N GLY A 335 -7.76 -1.16 -11.97
CA GLY A 335 -7.89 -1.43 -10.54
C GLY A 335 -8.66 -2.73 -10.27
N SER A 336 -8.38 -3.35 -9.15
CA SER A 336 -9.01 -4.59 -8.69
C SER A 336 -9.30 -4.54 -7.19
N ASN A 337 -10.09 -5.49 -6.70
CA ASN A 337 -10.29 -5.68 -5.26
C ASN A 337 -9.21 -6.56 -4.63
N GLY A 338 -9.17 -6.61 -3.30
CA GLY A 338 -8.24 -7.46 -2.54
C GLY A 338 -8.17 -7.11 -1.06
N LEU A 339 -8.83 -6.03 -0.65
CA LEU A 339 -8.70 -5.45 0.70
C LEU A 339 -9.17 -6.42 1.80
N GLU A 340 -10.32 -7.08 1.62
CA GLU A 340 -10.83 -8.09 2.56
C GLU A 340 -9.96 -9.34 2.54
N GLU A 341 -9.53 -9.79 1.37
CA GLU A 341 -8.91 -11.08 1.13
C GLU A 341 -7.41 -11.11 1.46
N ARG A 342 -6.76 -9.94 1.52
CA ARG A 342 -5.31 -9.78 1.64
C ARG A 342 -4.66 -10.70 2.67
N LEU A 343 -5.14 -10.67 3.91
CA LEU A 343 -4.52 -11.45 4.99
C LEU A 343 -4.77 -12.94 4.84
N ALA A 344 -5.97 -13.35 4.44
CA ALA A 344 -6.33 -14.76 4.30
C ALA A 344 -5.60 -15.43 3.12
N VAL A 345 -5.51 -14.73 1.98
CA VAL A 345 -4.77 -15.22 0.82
C VAL A 345 -3.28 -15.27 1.13
N LEU A 346 -2.70 -14.21 1.74
CA LEU A 346 -1.29 -14.22 2.13
C LEU A 346 -0.96 -15.30 3.17
N TRP A 347 -1.87 -15.56 4.11
CA TRP A 347 -1.68 -16.67 5.05
C TRP A 347 -1.65 -18.02 4.32
N THR A 348 -2.61 -18.24 3.46
CA THR A 348 -2.75 -19.51 2.73
C THR A 348 -1.55 -19.77 1.82
N GLU A 349 -1.16 -18.78 1.01
CA GLU A 349 -0.08 -18.92 0.03
C GLU A 349 1.33 -18.68 0.61
N GLY A 350 1.41 -18.01 1.74
CA GLY A 350 2.67 -17.70 2.41
C GLY A 350 2.95 -18.62 3.60
N VAL A 351 2.08 -18.59 4.62
CA VAL A 351 2.35 -19.28 5.88
C VAL A 351 2.09 -20.81 5.78
N GLU A 352 0.94 -21.21 5.23
CA GLU A 352 0.58 -22.63 5.09
C GLU A 352 1.54 -23.39 4.13
N THR A 353 2.10 -22.69 3.15
CA THR A 353 3.09 -23.26 2.21
C THR A 353 4.52 -23.20 2.73
N GLY A 354 4.76 -22.56 3.88
CA GLY A 354 6.09 -22.40 4.47
C GLY A 354 6.99 -21.36 3.81
N ARG A 355 6.44 -20.49 2.92
CA ARG A 355 7.18 -19.37 2.35
C ARG A 355 7.43 -18.25 3.35
N LEU A 356 6.51 -18.06 4.30
CA LEU A 356 6.63 -17.09 5.38
C LEU A 356 6.42 -17.77 6.73
N THR A 357 7.15 -17.35 7.73
CA THR A 357 6.82 -17.62 9.12
C THR A 357 5.65 -16.76 9.58
N VAL A 358 4.99 -17.12 10.66
CA VAL A 358 3.92 -16.29 11.26
C VAL A 358 4.42 -14.89 11.67
N ASN A 359 5.70 -14.76 12.01
CA ASN A 359 6.32 -13.50 12.39
C ASN A 359 6.55 -12.60 11.15
N GLU A 360 7.02 -13.16 10.05
CA GLU A 360 7.17 -12.45 8.78
C GLU A 360 5.81 -12.03 8.22
N PHE A 361 4.77 -12.86 8.34
CA PHE A 361 3.41 -12.48 7.99
C PHE A 361 2.96 -11.21 8.75
N VAL A 362 3.16 -11.16 10.08
CA VAL A 362 2.88 -9.97 10.89
C VAL A 362 3.76 -8.79 10.47
N ALA A 363 5.03 -9.05 10.16
CA ALA A 363 5.94 -8.00 9.72
C ALA A 363 5.45 -7.31 8.45
N VAL A 364 5.14 -8.07 7.40
CA VAL A 364 4.82 -7.52 6.07
C VAL A 364 3.40 -6.97 5.96
N THR A 365 2.48 -7.36 6.86
CA THR A 365 1.07 -6.93 6.84
C THR A 365 0.75 -5.80 7.83
N SER A 366 1.63 -5.53 8.80
CA SER A 366 1.34 -4.60 9.89
C SER A 366 2.59 -3.83 10.36
N THR A 367 3.56 -4.51 10.97
CA THR A 367 4.66 -3.85 11.70
C THR A 367 5.58 -3.03 10.79
N ASN A 368 5.95 -3.55 9.61
CA ASN A 368 6.82 -2.83 8.69
C ASN A 368 6.15 -1.58 8.14
N VAL A 369 4.87 -1.69 7.77
CA VAL A 369 4.06 -0.53 7.36
C VAL A 369 4.08 0.55 8.43
N ALA A 370 3.78 0.17 9.68
CA ALA A 370 3.77 1.11 10.80
C ALA A 370 5.12 1.80 11.02
N LYS A 371 6.24 1.07 10.87
CA LYS A 371 7.59 1.63 10.95
C LYS A 371 7.92 2.56 9.78
N ILE A 372 7.60 2.14 8.56
CA ILE A 372 7.85 2.93 7.33
C ILE A 372 7.03 4.23 7.34
N LEU A 373 5.80 4.19 7.84
CA LEU A 373 4.90 5.35 7.90
C LEU A 373 5.01 6.15 9.22
N ASN A 374 5.96 5.80 10.09
CA ASN A 374 6.27 6.50 11.34
C ASN A 374 5.11 6.55 12.36
N ILE A 375 4.36 5.47 12.48
CA ILE A 375 3.27 5.31 13.47
C ILE A 375 3.53 4.16 14.46
N TYR A 376 4.67 3.46 14.33
CA TYR A 376 5.12 2.44 15.28
C TYR A 376 5.68 3.10 16.55
N PRO A 377 5.43 2.60 17.77
CA PRO A 377 4.65 1.39 18.10
C PRO A 377 3.16 1.63 18.35
N ARG A 378 2.65 2.85 18.14
CA ARG A 378 1.23 3.17 18.33
C ARG A 378 0.32 2.19 17.56
N LYS A 379 0.68 1.89 16.30
CA LYS A 379 0.07 0.90 15.42
C LYS A 379 1.09 -0.18 15.06
N GLY A 380 0.62 -1.35 14.64
CA GLY A 380 1.48 -2.43 14.15
C GLY A 380 2.27 -3.17 15.23
N ALA A 381 1.85 -3.08 16.48
CA ALA A 381 2.51 -3.70 17.63
C ALA A 381 1.52 -4.26 18.65
N ILE A 382 1.90 -5.35 19.33
CA ILE A 382 1.28 -5.82 20.57
C ILE A 382 2.25 -5.48 21.70
N VAL A 383 2.17 -4.26 22.22
CA VAL A 383 2.99 -3.77 23.34
C VAL A 383 2.15 -2.84 24.22
N GLU A 384 2.52 -2.71 25.49
CA GLU A 384 1.83 -1.79 26.42
C GLU A 384 1.90 -0.36 25.91
N GLY A 385 0.76 0.33 25.93
CA GLY A 385 0.59 1.71 25.44
C GLY A 385 0.24 1.83 23.95
N ALA A 386 0.34 0.77 23.14
CA ALA A 386 -0.13 0.75 21.76
C ALA A 386 -1.66 0.82 21.70
N ASP A 387 -2.20 1.35 20.60
CA ASP A 387 -3.63 1.24 20.31
C ASP A 387 -4.02 -0.25 20.31
N ALA A 388 -5.14 -0.61 20.93
CA ALA A 388 -5.62 -1.99 20.97
C ALA A 388 -6.29 -2.38 19.65
N ASP A 389 -5.52 -2.28 18.56
CA ASP A 389 -5.87 -2.75 17.23
C ASP A 389 -5.32 -4.17 17.08
N ILE A 390 -6.18 -5.13 17.30
CA ILE A 390 -5.80 -6.53 17.49
C ILE A 390 -6.71 -7.43 16.67
N VAL A 391 -6.13 -8.45 16.06
CA VAL A 391 -6.88 -9.53 15.40
C VAL A 391 -6.67 -10.84 16.15
N VAL A 392 -7.76 -11.47 16.50
CA VAL A 392 -7.76 -12.89 16.90
C VAL A 392 -7.87 -13.70 15.61
N TRP A 393 -6.73 -14.18 15.13
CA TRP A 393 -6.57 -14.87 13.85
C TRP A 393 -6.68 -16.37 14.04
N ASP A 394 -7.74 -16.98 13.50
CA ASP A 394 -8.02 -18.40 13.68
C ASP A 394 -7.58 -19.23 12.47
N PRO A 395 -6.53 -20.05 12.59
CA PRO A 395 -6.02 -20.88 11.50
C PRO A 395 -6.95 -22.03 11.09
N LYS A 396 -8.03 -22.28 11.84
CA LYS A 396 -8.96 -23.38 11.59
C LYS A 396 -10.17 -22.96 10.77
N ILE A 397 -10.44 -21.66 10.63
CA ILE A 397 -11.55 -21.18 9.83
C ILE A 397 -11.15 -21.22 8.36
N THR A 398 -11.97 -21.86 7.53
CA THR A 398 -11.78 -21.95 6.08
C THR A 398 -12.92 -21.25 5.35
N LYS A 399 -12.64 -20.68 4.19
CA LYS A 399 -13.61 -19.98 3.34
C LYS A 399 -13.22 -20.21 1.87
N THR A 400 -14.19 -20.54 1.03
CA THR A 400 -14.03 -20.39 -0.42
C THR A 400 -14.51 -19.00 -0.81
N ILE A 401 -13.62 -18.18 -1.36
CA ILE A 401 -13.91 -16.77 -1.69
C ILE A 401 -14.93 -16.74 -2.82
N SER A 402 -15.96 -15.90 -2.66
CA SER A 402 -16.95 -15.63 -3.70
C SER A 402 -17.62 -14.28 -3.50
N PRO A 403 -18.24 -13.70 -4.55
CA PRO A 403 -19.03 -12.46 -4.41
C PRO A 403 -20.19 -12.58 -3.42
N ALA A 404 -20.67 -13.79 -3.14
CA ALA A 404 -21.78 -14.02 -2.20
C ALA A 404 -21.35 -13.95 -0.73
N ASN A 405 -20.06 -14.00 -0.43
CA ASN A 405 -19.55 -14.06 0.94
C ASN A 405 -18.42 -13.08 1.24
N HIS A 406 -18.17 -12.10 0.37
CA HIS A 406 -17.36 -10.93 0.65
C HIS A 406 -18.22 -9.73 1.09
N HIS A 407 -17.58 -8.70 1.63
CA HIS A 407 -18.24 -7.48 2.13
C HIS A 407 -17.96 -6.26 1.24
N SER A 408 -17.26 -6.46 0.11
CA SER A 408 -17.09 -5.47 -0.95
C SER A 408 -18.41 -5.22 -1.69
N VAL A 409 -18.59 -4.03 -2.24
CA VAL A 409 -19.76 -3.69 -3.10
C VAL A 409 -19.65 -4.24 -4.52
N LEU A 410 -18.52 -4.84 -4.89
CA LEU A 410 -18.31 -5.36 -6.23
C LEU A 410 -19.15 -6.60 -6.52
N ASP A 411 -19.53 -6.73 -7.79
CA ASP A 411 -20.25 -7.89 -8.34
C ASP A 411 -19.33 -9.07 -8.69
N TYR A 412 -18.05 -9.00 -8.32
CA TYR A 412 -17.05 -10.06 -8.51
C TYR A 412 -15.97 -9.99 -7.43
N ASN A 413 -15.10 -11.02 -7.40
CA ASN A 413 -13.88 -11.03 -6.62
C ASN A 413 -12.75 -11.62 -7.47
N VAL A 414 -11.57 -10.96 -7.53
CA VAL A 414 -10.46 -11.48 -8.34
C VAL A 414 -9.91 -12.80 -7.80
N PHE A 415 -10.16 -13.12 -6.54
CA PHE A 415 -9.81 -14.38 -5.88
C PHE A 415 -10.97 -15.38 -5.81
N GLU A 416 -12.04 -15.18 -6.60
CA GLU A 416 -13.19 -16.08 -6.61
C GLU A 416 -12.76 -17.53 -6.85
N GLY A 417 -13.24 -18.45 -6.00
CA GLY A 417 -12.90 -19.87 -6.04
C GLY A 417 -11.64 -20.24 -5.23
N PHE A 418 -10.85 -19.29 -4.73
CA PHE A 418 -9.73 -19.58 -3.83
C PHE A 418 -10.26 -20.16 -2.51
N GLU A 419 -9.72 -21.30 -2.11
CA GLU A 419 -9.94 -21.87 -0.78
C GLU A 419 -8.90 -21.31 0.18
N VAL A 420 -9.31 -20.37 1.02
CA VAL A 420 -8.41 -19.76 2.00
C VAL A 420 -8.55 -20.41 3.37
N ARG A 421 -7.42 -20.53 4.05
CA ARG A 421 -7.29 -20.99 5.42
C ARG A 421 -6.93 -19.82 6.31
N ALA A 422 -7.42 -19.87 7.54
CA ALA A 422 -7.34 -18.82 8.53
C ALA A 422 -8.17 -17.56 8.18
N GLN A 423 -8.86 -17.07 9.18
CA GLN A 423 -9.70 -15.87 9.11
C GLN A 423 -9.62 -15.09 10.42
N SER A 424 -9.97 -13.83 10.38
CA SER A 424 -10.23 -13.05 11.58
C SER A 424 -11.44 -13.62 12.33
N ARG A 425 -11.22 -14.23 13.50
CA ARG A 425 -12.30 -14.59 14.43
C ARG A 425 -12.90 -13.34 15.06
N PHE A 426 -12.03 -12.39 15.45
CA PHE A 426 -12.38 -11.08 15.94
C PHE A 426 -11.38 -10.04 15.42
N THR A 427 -11.89 -8.92 14.91
CA THR A 427 -11.10 -7.73 14.64
C THR A 427 -11.47 -6.67 15.66
N LEU A 428 -10.48 -6.18 16.40
CA LEU A 428 -10.64 -5.09 17.35
C LEU A 428 -9.92 -3.84 16.83
N SER A 429 -10.58 -2.70 16.93
CA SER A 429 -9.96 -1.41 16.70
C SER A 429 -10.13 -0.54 17.95
N ARG A 430 -9.03 -0.11 18.54
CA ARG A 430 -8.98 0.57 19.82
C ARG A 430 -9.81 -0.13 20.90
N GLY A 431 -9.65 -1.48 20.98
CA GLY A 431 -10.29 -2.31 21.99
C GLY A 431 -11.78 -2.61 21.80
N GLU A 432 -12.42 -2.04 20.79
CA GLU A 432 -13.78 -2.39 20.39
C GLU A 432 -13.77 -3.49 19.35
N VAL A 433 -14.61 -4.51 19.52
CA VAL A 433 -14.83 -5.54 18.50
C VAL A 433 -15.63 -4.89 17.36
N ILE A 434 -15.01 -4.76 16.21
CA ILE A 434 -15.63 -4.21 15.00
C ILE A 434 -16.08 -5.29 14.03
N TRP A 435 -15.51 -6.50 14.15
CA TRP A 435 -15.90 -7.67 13.38
C TRP A 435 -15.79 -8.92 14.24
N ALA A 436 -16.74 -9.84 14.09
CA ALA A 436 -16.75 -11.16 14.71
C ALA A 436 -17.27 -12.20 13.73
N TRP A 437 -16.45 -13.21 13.42
CA TRP A 437 -16.79 -14.29 12.49
C TRP A 437 -18.03 -15.05 12.93
N GLY A 438 -18.93 -15.30 11.97
CA GLY A 438 -20.18 -16.03 12.23
C GLY A 438 -21.23 -15.28 13.05
N GLN A 439 -20.97 -14.03 13.40
CA GLN A 439 -21.93 -13.15 14.06
C GLN A 439 -22.47 -12.11 13.06
N ASN A 440 -23.64 -11.55 13.35
CA ASN A 440 -24.25 -10.50 12.53
C ASN A 440 -23.59 -9.14 12.86
N SER A 441 -22.27 -9.01 12.59
CA SER A 441 -21.58 -7.74 12.72
C SER A 441 -22.07 -6.77 11.64
N GLN A 442 -22.17 -5.49 11.99
CA GLN A 442 -22.65 -4.45 11.08
C GLN A 442 -21.61 -3.32 11.02
N PRO A 443 -21.47 -2.62 9.87
CA PRO A 443 -20.63 -1.44 9.79
C PRO A 443 -21.08 -0.40 10.82
N ASN A 444 -20.10 0.30 11.39
CA ASN A 444 -20.33 1.40 12.32
C ASN A 444 -19.62 2.65 11.76
N PRO A 445 -20.25 3.35 10.80
CA PRO A 445 -19.65 4.49 10.14
C PRO A 445 -19.40 5.66 11.10
N GLY A 446 -18.28 6.36 10.86
CA GLY A 446 -17.86 7.50 11.69
C GLY A 446 -17.16 7.13 13.00
N ARG A 447 -17.01 5.81 13.33
CA ARG A 447 -16.22 5.39 14.50
C ARG A 447 -14.71 5.44 14.28
N GLY A 448 -14.25 5.24 13.05
CA GLY A 448 -12.86 5.30 12.65
C GLY A 448 -12.27 6.70 12.90
N ARG A 449 -10.95 6.80 12.87
CA ARG A 449 -10.23 8.07 13.05
C ARG A 449 -9.16 8.24 12.00
N PHE A 450 -8.93 9.47 11.60
CA PHE A 450 -7.71 9.81 10.90
C PHE A 450 -6.51 9.65 11.84
N VAL A 451 -5.47 8.96 11.38
CA VAL A 451 -4.22 8.73 12.10
C VAL A 451 -3.14 9.64 11.53
N PRO A 452 -2.87 10.78 12.17
CA PRO A 452 -1.80 11.67 11.71
C PRO A 452 -0.46 10.97 11.85
N ARG A 453 0.39 11.15 10.83
CA ARG A 453 1.72 10.58 10.74
C ARG A 453 2.77 11.69 10.77
N PRO A 454 3.60 11.76 11.81
CA PRO A 454 4.61 12.79 11.93
C PRO A 454 5.74 12.58 10.90
N ALA A 455 6.44 13.67 10.57
CA ALA A 455 7.65 13.61 9.74
C ALA A 455 8.71 12.65 10.31
N PHE A 456 9.65 12.23 9.45
CA PHE A 456 10.76 11.32 9.78
C PHE A 456 12.05 12.06 10.12
N PRO A 457 12.25 12.62 11.30
CA PRO A 457 13.47 13.38 11.58
C PRO A 457 14.73 12.49 11.55
N SER A 458 14.64 11.26 12.09
CA SER A 458 15.81 10.40 12.27
C SER A 458 16.31 9.74 10.98
N ALA A 459 15.41 9.36 10.05
CA ALA A 459 15.83 8.77 8.78
C ALA A 459 16.56 9.79 7.91
N ASN A 460 16.11 11.04 7.92
CA ASN A 460 16.68 12.11 7.11
C ASN A 460 17.93 12.72 7.72
N VAL A 461 18.06 12.76 9.07
CA VAL A 461 19.27 13.29 9.73
C VAL A 461 20.53 12.53 9.30
N ALA A 462 20.47 11.20 9.22
CA ALA A 462 21.62 10.39 8.80
C ALA A 462 22.01 10.67 7.34
N LEU A 463 21.04 10.80 6.44
CA LEU A 463 21.25 11.13 5.03
C LEU A 463 21.74 12.57 4.86
N SER A 464 21.18 13.52 5.60
CA SER A 464 21.64 14.92 5.58
C SER A 464 23.08 15.04 6.05
N LYS A 465 23.43 14.33 7.10
CA LYS A 465 24.82 14.32 7.61
C LYS A 465 25.80 13.71 6.62
N TRP A 466 25.42 12.60 5.98
CA TRP A 466 26.22 12.01 4.92
C TRP A 466 26.45 12.97 3.75
N LYS A 467 25.41 13.69 3.31
CA LYS A 467 25.51 14.69 2.26
C LYS A 467 26.40 15.88 2.65
N GLU A 468 26.26 16.39 3.87
CA GLU A 468 27.11 17.45 4.40
C GLU A 468 28.60 17.05 4.34
N LEU A 469 28.92 15.83 4.77
CA LEU A 469 30.29 15.31 4.76
C LEU A 469 30.86 15.11 3.35
N ASN A 470 30.00 14.82 2.38
CA ASN A 470 30.37 14.57 0.99
C ASN A 470 29.98 15.73 0.04
N ALA A 471 29.64 16.89 0.58
CA ALA A 471 29.24 18.04 -0.23
C ALA A 471 30.36 18.47 -1.20
N PRO A 472 30.04 18.82 -2.44
CA PRO A 472 31.00 19.35 -3.39
C PRO A 472 31.71 20.59 -2.84
N LYS A 473 33.03 20.64 -2.99
CA LYS A 473 33.83 21.78 -2.55
C LYS A 473 34.21 22.62 -3.77
N MET A 474 34.05 23.94 -3.65
CA MET A 474 34.54 24.85 -4.66
C MET A 474 36.08 24.82 -4.68
N ILE A 475 36.63 24.55 -5.85
CA ILE A 475 38.07 24.62 -6.07
C ILE A 475 38.38 26.01 -6.63
N LYS A 476 39.10 26.84 -5.86
CA LYS A 476 39.64 28.10 -6.37
C LYS A 476 40.81 27.74 -7.31
N ARG A 477 40.68 28.13 -8.56
CA ARG A 477 41.75 28.01 -9.55
C ARG A 477 42.40 29.37 -9.75
N ASP A 478 43.72 29.38 -10.05
CA ASP A 478 44.38 30.58 -10.45
C ASP A 478 43.78 31.12 -11.75
N PRO A 479 43.74 32.43 -11.95
CA PRO A 479 43.30 33.02 -13.23
C PRO A 479 44.07 32.38 -14.39
N LEU A 480 43.37 32.04 -15.46
CA LEU A 480 44.02 31.63 -16.71
C LEU A 480 44.91 32.77 -17.19
N ASN A 481 46.22 32.58 -17.15
CA ASN A 481 47.19 33.44 -17.83
C ASN A 481 47.02 33.17 -19.35
N ILE A 482 46.08 33.90 -19.98
CA ILE A 482 46.00 33.94 -21.42
C ILE A 482 47.05 34.94 -21.88
N PRO A 483 48.09 34.49 -22.64
CA PRO A 483 49.03 35.43 -23.20
C PRO A 483 48.29 36.45 -24.06
N ALA A 484 48.57 37.74 -23.86
CA ALA A 484 48.01 38.78 -24.67
C ALA A 484 48.55 38.58 -26.11
N GLY A 485 47.67 38.11 -27.03
CA GLY A 485 48.02 37.98 -28.44
C GLY A 485 47.77 36.62 -29.10
N ILE A 486 46.64 35.95 -28.80
CA ILE A 486 46.07 34.95 -29.69
C ILE A 486 44.70 35.43 -30.16
#